data_3b64b6995be7be5821a99c2a132b45a1
#
_entry.id   3b64b6995be7be5821a99c2a132b45a1
#
_cell.length_a   1.000
_cell.length_b   1.000
_cell.length_c   1.000
_cell.angle_alpha   90.00
_cell.angle_beta   90.00
_cell.angle_gamma   90.00
#
_symmetry.space_group_name_H-M   'P 1'
#
loop_
_entity.id
_entity.type
_entity.pdbx_description
1 polymer ?
#
loop_
_entity_poly.entity_id
_entity_poly.type
_entity_poly.pdbx_seq_one_letter_code
_entity_poly.pdbx_strand_id
1 'polypeptide(L)'
;MEKIFIEIGSCDFDTLNHFANEGWSGFIIDPMKKYLNNIPRKEGVQYLPIAIDHVKGERIIHYAEDNIVGKDKDFAGMSTFIPLNERNWGFRNVEGGKIDLLSGEMLIQTDTFRNVIRDYSIERIDFLKIDTEGYDFEILKSFPWDNVLLRPKIIKVEHFHVVNGMSEITKYLEDRSYHVYAEVHDLYA
;
A
#
# COMPACT_ATOMS: atom_id res chain seq x y z
N MET A 1 5.30 -22.89 -13.08
CA MET A 1 5.93 -22.09 -12.01
C MET A 1 4.82 -21.40 -11.24
N GLU A 2 4.89 -21.45 -9.94
CA GLU A 2 3.97 -20.78 -9.03
C GLU A 2 4.02 -19.26 -9.25
N LYS A 3 2.86 -18.61 -9.26
CA LYS A 3 2.76 -17.16 -9.41
C LYS A 3 2.77 -16.52 -8.04
N ILE A 4 3.41 -15.36 -7.91
CA ILE A 4 3.58 -14.65 -6.64
C ILE A 4 3.00 -13.23 -6.76
N PHE A 5 2.14 -12.86 -5.79
CA PHE A 5 1.70 -11.49 -5.61
C PHE A 5 2.28 -10.87 -4.34
N ILE A 6 2.45 -9.55 -4.36
CA ILE A 6 2.72 -8.73 -3.17
C ILE A 6 1.69 -7.61 -3.16
N GLU A 7 1.00 -7.47 -2.05
CA GLU A 7 0.04 -6.41 -1.78
C GLU A 7 0.49 -5.59 -0.57
N ILE A 8 0.60 -4.29 -0.73
CA ILE A 8 1.03 -3.34 0.31
C ILE A 8 -0.09 -2.32 0.51
N GLY A 9 -0.58 -2.22 1.75
CA GLY A 9 -1.76 -1.44 2.09
C GLY A 9 -3.03 -2.18 1.71
N SER A 10 -3.28 -3.32 2.35
CA SER A 10 -4.42 -4.18 1.99
C SER A 10 -5.72 -3.76 2.65
N CYS A 11 -5.66 -3.08 3.80
CA CYS A 11 -6.81 -3.01 4.68
C CYS A 11 -7.44 -4.41 4.87
N ASP A 12 -8.77 -4.57 4.84
CA ASP A 12 -9.46 -5.86 4.91
C ASP A 12 -10.48 -6.07 3.76
N PHE A 13 -10.41 -5.22 2.73
CA PHE A 13 -11.25 -5.29 1.53
C PHE A 13 -10.40 -5.09 0.26
N ASP A 14 -10.96 -5.42 -0.91
CA ASP A 14 -10.30 -5.32 -2.24
C ASP A 14 -8.88 -5.91 -2.27
N THR A 15 -8.70 -7.03 -1.56
CA THR A 15 -7.39 -7.67 -1.43
C THR A 15 -7.14 -8.71 -2.52
N LEU A 16 -5.86 -8.86 -2.91
CA LEU A 16 -5.39 -9.91 -3.83
C LEU A 16 -5.44 -11.33 -3.22
N ASN A 17 -5.85 -11.45 -1.96
CA ASN A 17 -5.96 -12.72 -1.24
C ASN A 17 -6.78 -13.80 -1.99
N HIS A 18 -7.71 -13.39 -2.85
CA HIS A 18 -8.52 -14.31 -3.66
C HIS A 18 -7.68 -15.08 -4.69
N PHE A 19 -6.53 -14.57 -5.14
CA PHE A 19 -5.64 -15.29 -6.07
C PHE A 19 -5.07 -16.59 -5.48
N ALA A 20 -5.05 -16.73 -4.16
CA ALA A 20 -4.67 -18.00 -3.55
C ALA A 20 -5.62 -19.15 -3.93
N ASN A 21 -6.90 -18.87 -4.23
CA ASN A 21 -7.84 -19.87 -4.72
C ASN A 21 -7.48 -20.36 -6.13
N GLU A 22 -6.68 -19.58 -6.87
CA GLU A 22 -6.18 -19.88 -8.22
C GLU A 22 -4.75 -20.45 -8.19
N GLY A 23 -4.27 -20.85 -6.99
CA GLY A 23 -2.94 -21.42 -6.80
C GLY A 23 -1.78 -20.45 -6.84
N TRP A 24 -2.03 -19.16 -6.54
CA TRP A 24 -0.95 -18.20 -6.32
C TRP A 24 -0.50 -18.23 -4.87
N SER A 25 0.79 -18.02 -4.66
CA SER A 25 1.34 -17.63 -3.35
C SER A 25 1.46 -16.11 -3.26
N GLY A 26 1.58 -15.59 -2.03
CA GLY A 26 1.68 -14.14 -1.91
C GLY A 26 2.00 -13.61 -0.54
N PHE A 27 2.12 -12.28 -0.52
CA PHE A 27 2.39 -11.50 0.68
C PHE A 27 1.36 -10.37 0.76
N ILE A 28 0.68 -10.29 1.89
CA ILE A 28 -0.22 -9.21 2.24
C ILE A 28 0.43 -8.45 3.38
N ILE A 29 0.75 -7.19 3.13
CA ILE A 29 1.53 -6.33 4.02
C ILE A 29 0.67 -5.13 4.40
N ASP A 30 0.36 -5.02 5.69
CA ASP A 30 -0.40 -3.90 6.24
C ASP A 30 0.01 -3.67 7.69
N PRO A 31 0.36 -2.45 8.10
CA PRO A 31 0.77 -2.18 9.48
C PRO A 31 -0.36 -2.34 10.49
N MET A 32 -1.61 -2.23 10.06
CA MET A 32 -2.78 -2.28 10.92
C MET A 32 -3.23 -3.73 11.15
N LYS A 33 -2.72 -4.35 12.20
CA LYS A 33 -3.04 -5.75 12.56
C LYS A 33 -4.54 -6.05 12.60
N LYS A 34 -5.37 -5.05 12.98
CA LYS A 34 -6.83 -5.22 13.02
C LYS A 34 -7.39 -5.62 11.66
N TYR A 35 -6.90 -5.00 10.57
CA TYR A 35 -7.33 -5.31 9.21
C TYR A 35 -6.79 -6.67 8.76
N LEU A 36 -5.49 -6.92 8.93
CA LEU A 36 -4.92 -8.23 8.59
C LEU A 36 -5.63 -9.40 9.29
N ASN A 37 -6.14 -9.20 10.51
CA ASN A 37 -6.85 -10.24 11.24
C ASN A 37 -8.25 -10.54 10.67
N ASN A 38 -8.85 -9.61 9.95
CA ASN A 38 -10.14 -9.78 9.29
C ASN A 38 -10.01 -10.51 7.94
N ILE A 39 -8.81 -10.52 7.33
CA ILE A 39 -8.59 -11.21 6.05
C ILE A 39 -8.57 -12.73 6.29
N PRO A 40 -9.40 -13.52 5.59
CA PRO A 40 -9.39 -14.98 5.69
C PRO A 40 -8.02 -15.54 5.33
N ARG A 41 -7.44 -16.35 6.23
CA ARG A 41 -6.12 -16.97 6.01
C ARG A 41 -6.18 -17.97 4.86
N LYS A 42 -5.21 -17.90 3.95
CA LYS A 42 -5.06 -18.79 2.80
C LYS A 42 -3.71 -19.50 2.84
N GLU A 43 -3.69 -20.74 2.39
CA GLU A 43 -2.45 -21.47 2.18
C GLU A 43 -1.59 -20.77 1.12
N GLY A 44 -0.28 -20.74 1.33
CA GLY A 44 0.66 -20.04 0.43
C GLY A 44 0.70 -18.51 0.59
N VAL A 45 -0.12 -17.90 1.47
CA VAL A 45 -0.13 -16.46 1.71
C VAL A 45 0.47 -16.11 3.07
N GLN A 46 1.44 -15.20 3.08
CA GLN A 46 2.04 -14.61 4.28
C GLN A 46 1.37 -13.26 4.58
N TYR A 47 1.11 -12.98 5.86
CA TYR A 47 0.44 -11.76 6.32
C TYR A 47 1.39 -11.02 7.26
N LEU A 48 1.93 -9.90 6.81
CA LEU A 48 3.01 -9.18 7.48
C LEU A 48 2.49 -7.88 8.12
N PRO A 49 2.45 -7.79 9.47
CA PRO A 49 1.97 -6.61 10.18
C PRO A 49 3.08 -5.54 10.29
N ILE A 50 3.55 -5.06 9.16
CA ILE A 50 4.58 -4.03 9.02
C ILE A 50 4.18 -3.04 7.92
N ALA A 51 4.81 -1.88 7.88
CA ALA A 51 4.78 -1.00 6.72
C ALA A 51 6.08 -1.10 5.93
N ILE A 52 6.00 -0.90 4.61
CA ILE A 52 7.19 -0.75 3.78
C ILE A 52 7.64 0.72 3.82
N ASP A 53 8.94 0.91 4.07
CA ASP A 53 9.57 2.23 4.11
C ASP A 53 11.00 2.16 3.56
N HIS A 54 11.69 3.30 3.45
CA HIS A 54 13.09 3.38 3.05
C HIS A 54 14.06 2.82 4.09
N VAL A 55 13.64 2.79 5.36
CA VAL A 55 14.44 2.30 6.48
C VAL A 55 13.66 1.34 7.37
N LYS A 56 14.36 0.35 7.92
CA LYS A 56 13.82 -0.50 8.96
C LYS A 56 13.81 0.25 10.29
N GLY A 57 12.69 0.20 11.01
CA GLY A 57 12.57 0.86 12.31
C GLY A 57 11.13 0.98 12.77
N GLU A 58 10.80 2.14 13.31
CA GLU A 58 9.46 2.48 13.78
C GLU A 58 9.06 3.84 13.23
N ARG A 59 7.77 4.00 12.92
CA ARG A 59 7.21 5.26 12.43
C ARG A 59 5.78 5.45 12.93
N ILE A 60 5.37 6.70 13.11
CA ILE A 60 3.98 7.04 13.43
C ILE A 60 3.16 6.95 12.14
N ILE A 61 2.03 6.26 12.22
CA ILE A 61 0.99 6.25 11.19
C ILE A 61 -0.23 6.98 11.70
N HIS A 62 -0.85 7.80 10.85
CA HIS A 62 -2.12 8.45 11.09
C HIS A 62 -3.25 7.58 10.54
N TYR A 63 -4.34 7.40 11.26
CA TYR A 63 -5.44 6.54 10.83
C TYR A 63 -6.82 7.06 11.28
N ALA A 64 -7.85 6.63 10.56
CA ALA A 64 -9.23 6.91 10.96
C ALA A 64 -9.63 6.03 12.15
N GLU A 65 -9.98 6.67 13.27
CA GLU A 65 -10.47 5.97 14.47
C GLU A 65 -11.87 5.38 14.23
N ASP A 66 -12.20 4.30 14.93
CA ASP A 66 -13.47 3.58 14.77
C ASP A 66 -14.70 4.47 15.03
N ASN A 67 -14.59 5.49 15.87
CA ASN A 67 -15.65 6.48 16.10
C ASN A 67 -15.88 7.41 14.90
N ILE A 68 -14.87 7.66 14.09
CA ILE A 68 -14.94 8.38 12.82
C ILE A 68 -15.54 7.46 11.75
N VAL A 69 -14.99 6.26 11.60
CA VAL A 69 -15.47 5.23 10.66
C VAL A 69 -16.94 4.89 10.88
N GLY A 70 -17.42 4.83 12.13
CA GLY A 70 -18.82 4.60 12.45
C GLY A 70 -19.78 5.68 11.95
N LYS A 71 -19.27 6.90 11.66
CA LYS A 71 -20.05 8.04 11.16
C LYS A 71 -19.83 8.31 9.67
N ASP A 72 -18.68 7.90 9.16
CA ASP A 72 -18.25 8.20 7.80
C ASP A 72 -17.46 6.98 7.26
N LYS A 73 -18.19 6.08 6.62
CA LYS A 73 -17.64 4.81 6.13
C LYS A 73 -16.62 4.97 5.02
N ASP A 74 -16.60 6.13 4.36
CA ASP A 74 -15.65 6.42 3.28
C ASP A 74 -14.20 6.51 3.79
N PHE A 75 -14.01 6.66 5.11
CA PHE A 75 -12.69 6.67 5.75
C PHE A 75 -12.32 5.35 6.43
N ALA A 76 -13.16 4.31 6.25
CA ALA A 76 -12.84 2.99 6.78
C ALA A 76 -11.58 2.45 6.10
N GLY A 77 -10.60 2.06 6.91
CA GLY A 77 -9.34 1.51 6.42
C GLY A 77 -8.26 2.53 6.08
N MET A 78 -8.60 3.81 5.94
CA MET A 78 -7.60 4.84 5.64
C MET A 78 -6.55 4.96 6.73
N SER A 79 -5.29 4.84 6.31
CA SER A 79 -4.12 5.09 7.16
C SER A 79 -2.96 5.57 6.30
N THR A 80 -2.18 6.53 6.79
CA THR A 80 -1.10 7.16 6.02
C THR A 80 0.06 7.60 6.90
N PHE A 81 1.24 7.69 6.31
CA PHE A 81 2.40 8.37 6.92
C PHE A 81 2.38 9.89 6.79
N ILE A 82 1.47 10.44 5.99
CA ILE A 82 1.44 11.87 5.68
C ILE A 82 0.63 12.61 6.76
N PRO A 83 1.24 13.54 7.51
CA PRO A 83 0.54 14.30 8.54
C PRO A 83 -0.42 15.34 7.92
N LEU A 84 -1.39 15.83 8.70
CA LEU A 84 -2.45 16.73 8.24
C LEU A 84 -1.94 17.97 7.49
N ASN A 85 -0.84 18.57 7.96
CA ASN A 85 -0.27 19.79 7.36
C ASN A 85 0.39 19.55 5.99
N GLU A 86 0.63 18.31 5.61
CA GLU A 86 1.27 17.92 4.34
C GLU A 86 0.28 17.29 3.35
N ARG A 87 -0.99 17.04 3.76
CA ARG A 87 -2.02 16.48 2.90
C ARG A 87 -3.19 17.42 2.68
N ASN A 88 -3.88 17.29 1.56
CA ASN A 88 -5.07 18.05 1.19
C ASN A 88 -6.36 17.22 1.23
N TRP A 89 -6.32 16.01 1.77
CA TRP A 89 -7.40 15.05 1.90
C TRP A 89 -7.45 14.47 3.34
N GLY A 90 -8.43 13.62 3.65
CA GLY A 90 -8.59 13.01 4.97
C GLY A 90 -9.06 13.99 6.04
N PHE A 91 -9.79 15.04 5.66
CA PHE A 91 -10.37 16.00 6.60
C PHE A 91 -11.78 16.40 6.16
N ARG A 92 -12.55 16.90 7.13
CA ARG A 92 -13.85 17.54 6.90
C ARG A 92 -13.73 19.04 7.10
N ASN A 93 -14.18 19.82 6.12
CA ASN A 93 -14.30 21.26 6.27
C ASN A 93 -15.50 21.58 7.20
N VAL A 94 -15.28 22.47 8.16
CA VAL A 94 -16.28 22.97 9.09
C VAL A 94 -16.17 24.49 9.21
N GLU A 95 -17.19 25.14 9.78
CA GLU A 95 -17.11 26.55 10.07
C GLU A 95 -15.94 26.83 11.03
N GLY A 96 -14.98 27.64 10.59
CA GLY A 96 -13.78 27.98 11.34
C GLY A 96 -12.55 27.10 11.10
N GLY A 97 -12.60 26.09 10.20
CA GLY A 97 -11.41 25.30 9.89
C GLY A 97 -11.65 23.90 9.31
N LYS A 98 -10.75 23.00 9.66
CA LYS A 98 -10.78 21.59 9.25
C LYS A 98 -10.78 20.66 10.45
N ILE A 99 -11.50 19.57 10.36
CA ILE A 99 -11.39 18.44 11.31
C ILE A 99 -10.61 17.35 10.61
N ASP A 100 -9.51 16.90 11.23
CA ASP A 100 -8.75 15.75 10.74
C ASP A 100 -9.54 14.46 11.03
N LEU A 101 -9.84 13.71 9.99
CA LEU A 101 -10.53 12.43 10.06
C LEU A 101 -9.57 11.26 10.28
N LEU A 102 -8.26 11.49 10.10
CA LEU A 102 -7.18 10.55 10.39
C LEU A 102 -6.42 11.00 11.65
N SER A 103 -7.18 11.29 12.71
CA SER A 103 -6.67 11.86 13.97
C SER A 103 -6.05 10.83 14.91
N GLY A 104 -6.27 9.53 14.66
CA GLY A 104 -5.59 8.47 15.39
C GLY A 104 -4.13 8.39 15.01
N GLU A 105 -3.28 8.14 16.01
CA GLU A 105 -1.85 7.95 15.82
C GLU A 105 -1.39 6.64 16.47
N MET A 106 -0.52 5.90 15.80
CA MET A 106 0.06 4.68 16.31
C MET A 106 1.50 4.52 15.84
N LEU A 107 2.37 4.06 16.74
CA LEU A 107 3.72 3.65 16.38
C LEU A 107 3.66 2.25 15.76
N ILE A 108 4.17 2.11 14.55
CA ILE A 108 4.20 0.85 13.81
C ILE A 108 5.62 0.46 13.44
N GLN A 109 5.82 -0.83 13.17
CA GLN A 109 7.09 -1.35 12.65
C GLN A 109 7.19 -1.08 11.15
N THR A 110 8.36 -0.63 10.70
CA THR A 110 8.69 -0.50 9.28
C THR A 110 9.80 -1.47 8.89
N ASP A 111 9.78 -1.92 7.65
CA ASP A 111 10.90 -2.63 7.04
C ASP A 111 11.07 -2.18 5.57
N THR A 112 12.21 -2.50 4.98
CA THR A 112 12.49 -2.16 3.59
C THR A 112 12.01 -3.26 2.65
N PHE A 113 11.65 -2.87 1.43
CA PHE A 113 11.34 -3.85 0.39
C PHE A 113 12.44 -4.89 0.21
N ARG A 114 13.71 -4.44 0.21
CA ARG A 114 14.88 -5.33 0.08
C ARG A 114 14.98 -6.36 1.21
N ASN A 115 14.68 -5.96 2.43
CA ASN A 115 14.70 -6.89 3.57
C ASN A 115 13.60 -7.92 3.45
N VAL A 116 12.37 -7.50 3.12
CA VAL A 116 11.23 -8.43 2.93
C VAL A 116 11.56 -9.44 1.83
N ILE A 117 12.07 -8.99 0.68
CA ILE A 117 12.46 -9.89 -0.41
C ILE A 117 13.51 -10.89 0.04
N ARG A 118 14.54 -10.44 0.76
CA ARG A 118 15.61 -11.32 1.27
C ARG A 118 15.10 -12.31 2.31
N ASP A 119 14.37 -11.82 3.31
CA ASP A 119 14.00 -12.59 4.50
C ASP A 119 12.97 -13.67 4.17
N TYR A 120 12.17 -13.45 3.13
CA TYR A 120 11.19 -14.41 2.62
C TYR A 120 11.63 -15.12 1.33
N SER A 121 12.89 -14.90 0.87
CA SER A 121 13.46 -15.53 -0.32
C SER A 121 12.57 -15.35 -1.56
N ILE A 122 12.07 -14.14 -1.78
CA ILE A 122 11.22 -13.83 -2.93
C ILE A 122 12.09 -13.71 -4.18
N GLU A 123 11.92 -14.61 -5.12
CA GLU A 123 12.75 -14.70 -6.34
C GLU A 123 12.07 -14.06 -7.57
N ARG A 124 10.78 -13.82 -7.50
CA ARG A 124 9.97 -13.23 -8.59
C ARG A 124 8.72 -12.57 -8.05
N ILE A 125 8.16 -11.66 -8.81
CA ILE A 125 6.88 -11.01 -8.51
C ILE A 125 6.06 -10.98 -9.80
N ASP A 126 4.88 -11.59 -9.78
CA ASP A 126 3.98 -11.57 -10.93
C ASP A 126 3.00 -10.41 -10.83
N PHE A 127 2.56 -10.03 -9.62
CA PHE A 127 1.70 -8.89 -9.39
C PHE A 127 2.14 -8.13 -8.12
N LEU A 128 2.34 -6.82 -8.27
CA LEU A 128 2.58 -5.89 -7.17
C LEU A 128 1.41 -4.90 -7.09
N LYS A 129 0.71 -4.86 -5.96
CA LYS A 129 -0.28 -3.84 -5.62
C LYS A 129 0.28 -2.94 -4.52
N ILE A 130 0.17 -1.62 -4.70
CA ILE A 130 0.54 -0.61 -3.69
C ILE A 130 -0.66 0.33 -3.55
N ASP A 131 -1.17 0.47 -2.32
CA ASP A 131 -2.34 1.26 -1.99
C ASP A 131 -2.21 1.71 -0.52
N THR A 132 -1.52 2.82 -0.30
CA THR A 132 -1.04 3.25 1.02
C THR A 132 -1.41 4.69 1.35
N GLU A 133 -2.46 5.18 0.66
CA GLU A 133 -3.06 6.47 0.96
C GLU A 133 -2.02 7.61 0.93
N GLY A 134 -1.38 7.76 -0.24
CA GLY A 134 -0.46 8.85 -0.57
C GLY A 134 1.02 8.59 -0.34
N TYR A 135 1.42 7.45 0.28
CA TYR A 135 2.83 7.07 0.38
C TYR A 135 3.28 6.11 -0.74
N ASP A 136 2.40 5.84 -1.69
CA ASP A 136 2.51 4.87 -2.76
C ASP A 136 3.74 5.06 -3.64
N PHE A 137 3.99 6.30 -4.05
CA PHE A 137 5.13 6.61 -4.91
C PHE A 137 6.47 6.44 -4.18
N GLU A 138 6.54 6.74 -2.88
CA GLU A 138 7.73 6.50 -2.07
C GLU A 138 8.03 5.01 -1.97
N ILE A 139 7.01 4.18 -1.74
CA ILE A 139 7.14 2.72 -1.73
C ILE A 139 7.59 2.22 -3.11
N LEU A 140 6.96 2.67 -4.19
CA LEU A 140 7.31 2.30 -5.55
C LEU A 140 8.78 2.66 -5.88
N LYS A 141 9.26 3.83 -5.43
CA LYS A 141 10.67 4.24 -5.59
C LYS A 141 11.63 3.39 -4.78
N SER A 142 11.22 2.88 -3.62
CA SER A 142 12.03 2.02 -2.75
C SER A 142 12.20 0.59 -3.27
N PHE A 143 11.43 0.20 -4.27
CA PHE A 143 11.52 -1.12 -4.89
C PHE A 143 12.92 -1.37 -5.47
N PRO A 144 13.49 -2.59 -5.37
CA PRO A 144 14.84 -2.90 -5.86
C PRO A 144 14.88 -3.08 -7.39
N TRP A 145 14.70 -1.99 -8.14
CA TRP A 145 14.65 -1.96 -9.61
C TRP A 145 15.94 -2.43 -10.31
N ASP A 146 17.05 -2.45 -9.59
CA ASP A 146 18.35 -2.96 -10.05
C ASP A 146 18.33 -4.48 -10.25
N ASN A 147 17.45 -5.21 -9.58
CA ASN A 147 17.27 -6.64 -9.82
C ASN A 147 16.17 -6.89 -10.85
N VAL A 148 16.59 -7.12 -12.09
CA VAL A 148 15.66 -7.31 -13.22
C VAL A 148 14.76 -8.55 -13.09
N LEU A 149 15.19 -9.57 -12.34
CA LEU A 149 14.40 -10.79 -12.13
C LEU A 149 13.22 -10.55 -11.19
N LEU A 150 13.31 -9.55 -10.33
CA LEU A 150 12.26 -9.17 -9.39
C LEU A 150 11.23 -8.21 -9.98
N ARG A 151 11.50 -7.60 -11.15
CA ARG A 151 10.55 -6.65 -11.75
C ARG A 151 9.17 -7.26 -11.89
N PRO A 152 8.14 -6.66 -11.26
CA PRO A 152 6.78 -7.18 -11.35
C PRO A 152 6.32 -7.25 -12.80
N LYS A 153 5.52 -8.27 -13.14
CA LYS A 153 4.91 -8.35 -14.48
C LYS A 153 3.69 -7.45 -14.61
N ILE A 154 3.00 -7.23 -13.51
CA ILE A 154 1.85 -6.34 -13.40
C ILE A 154 2.06 -5.50 -12.15
N ILE A 155 1.79 -4.21 -12.27
CA ILE A 155 1.79 -3.26 -11.16
C ILE A 155 0.41 -2.60 -11.11
N LYS A 156 -0.19 -2.55 -9.92
CA LYS A 156 -1.31 -1.68 -9.59
C LYS A 156 -0.84 -0.72 -8.51
N VAL A 157 -0.94 0.58 -8.72
CA VAL A 157 -0.51 1.58 -7.74
C VAL A 157 -1.51 2.73 -7.68
N GLU A 158 -1.93 3.11 -6.46
CA GLU A 158 -2.77 4.26 -6.26
C GLU A 158 -2.01 5.56 -6.58
N HIS A 159 -2.68 6.49 -7.27
CA HIS A 159 -2.12 7.81 -7.57
C HIS A 159 -2.93 8.96 -7.01
N PHE A 160 -4.15 8.69 -6.52
CA PHE A 160 -5.13 9.72 -6.19
C PHE A 160 -4.69 10.62 -5.03
N HIS A 161 -4.06 10.06 -4.01
CA HIS A 161 -3.57 10.79 -2.85
C HIS A 161 -2.12 11.30 -2.97
N VAL A 162 -1.45 11.01 -4.09
CA VAL A 162 -0.09 11.45 -4.37
C VAL A 162 -0.12 12.77 -5.14
N VAL A 163 0.62 13.79 -4.69
CA VAL A 163 0.71 15.07 -5.41
C VAL A 163 1.32 14.85 -6.79
N ASN A 164 0.61 15.27 -7.85
CA ASN A 164 0.95 14.99 -9.25
C ASN A 164 1.13 13.50 -9.57
N GLY A 165 0.56 12.62 -8.74
CA GLY A 165 0.81 11.18 -8.77
C GLY A 165 0.60 10.55 -10.13
N MET A 166 -0.51 10.87 -10.82
CA MET A 166 -0.77 10.34 -12.16
C MET A 166 0.41 10.59 -13.11
N SER A 167 0.90 11.81 -13.22
CA SER A 167 1.96 12.14 -14.18
C SER A 167 3.34 11.64 -13.75
N GLU A 168 3.66 11.74 -12.46
CA GLU A 168 4.97 11.36 -11.94
C GLU A 168 5.16 9.84 -11.91
N ILE A 169 4.15 9.10 -11.44
CA ILE A 169 4.19 7.64 -11.40
C ILE A 169 4.17 7.06 -12.82
N THR A 170 3.33 7.61 -13.72
CA THR A 170 3.31 7.20 -15.13
C THR A 170 4.69 7.32 -15.74
N LYS A 171 5.27 8.53 -15.67
CA LYS A 171 6.62 8.75 -16.21
C LYS A 171 7.65 7.81 -15.58
N TYR A 172 7.59 7.61 -14.27
CA TYR A 172 8.52 6.74 -13.54
C TYR A 172 8.47 5.28 -14.01
N LEU A 173 7.27 4.76 -14.31
CA LEU A 173 7.05 3.40 -14.81
C LEU A 173 7.41 3.28 -16.30
N GLU A 174 7.06 4.28 -17.13
CA GLU A 174 7.43 4.31 -18.54
C GLU A 174 8.96 4.36 -18.74
N ASP A 175 9.68 5.14 -17.93
CA ASP A 175 11.16 5.17 -17.93
C ASP A 175 11.76 3.78 -17.58
N ARG A 176 10.95 2.85 -17.05
CA ARG A 176 11.31 1.45 -16.74
C ARG A 176 10.75 0.44 -17.74
N SER A 177 10.23 0.93 -18.87
CA SER A 177 9.68 0.15 -19.97
C SER A 177 8.36 -0.57 -19.65
N TYR A 178 7.54 0.00 -18.75
CA TYR A 178 6.15 -0.41 -18.58
C TYR A 178 5.24 0.41 -19.50
N HIS A 179 4.14 -0.21 -19.92
CA HIS A 179 3.02 0.48 -20.52
C HIS A 179 1.99 0.81 -19.44
N VAL A 180 1.60 2.07 -19.29
CA VAL A 180 0.76 2.51 -18.18
C VAL A 180 -0.65 2.83 -18.65
N TYR A 181 -1.64 2.33 -17.90
CA TYR A 181 -3.06 2.63 -18.06
C TYR A 181 -3.56 3.28 -16.79
N ALA A 182 -4.31 4.39 -16.92
CA ALA A 182 -4.90 5.09 -15.79
C ALA A 182 -6.37 4.71 -15.64
N GLU A 183 -6.76 4.40 -14.41
CA GLU A 183 -8.14 4.38 -13.94
C GLU A 183 -8.39 5.58 -13.00
N VAL A 184 -9.57 5.65 -12.38
CA VAL A 184 -9.97 6.82 -11.57
C VAL A 184 -8.98 7.10 -10.43
N HIS A 185 -8.56 6.07 -9.73
CA HIS A 185 -7.65 6.21 -8.57
C HIS A 185 -6.33 5.47 -8.76
N ASP A 186 -6.26 4.52 -9.68
CA ASP A 186 -5.17 3.58 -9.85
C ASP A 186 -4.47 3.73 -11.20
N LEU A 187 -3.18 3.40 -11.22
CA LEU A 187 -2.40 3.14 -12.43
C LEU A 187 -2.09 1.65 -12.52
N TYR A 188 -2.24 1.10 -13.71
CA TYR A 188 -1.82 -0.25 -14.05
C TYR A 188 -0.65 -0.21 -15.04
N ALA A 189 0.36 -1.04 -14.80
CA ALA A 189 1.56 -1.11 -15.61
C ALA A 189 2.05 -2.56 -15.78
#